data_341202267580bcee4f952560848baafc
#
_entry.id   341202267580bcee4f952560848baafc
#
_cell.length_a   1.000
_cell.length_b   1.000
_cell.length_c   1.000
_cell.angle_alpha   90.00
_cell.angle_beta   90.00
_cell.angle_gamma   90.00
#
_symmetry.space_group_name_H-M   'P 1'
#
loop_
_entity.id
_entity.type
_entity.pdbx_description
1 polymer ?
#
loop_
_entity_poly.entity_id
_entity_poly.type
_entity_poly.pdbx_seq_one_letter_code
_entity_poly.pdbx_strand_id
1 'polypeptide(L)'
;MTERQQKRNTAGQGQRRKTARPEQLTRKAPETARLQARRNPRRTPRIRKMRRKRIKSTVILVLFLLVVFAGAFGGFYVLRGGSISTPAQAYDITREFQHQSLVGTSQRASAFAADLCVVDGDQPMDSVSLEDGQEGVLLDLKDKSGLFAKSAYERVYPASITKIITALLALKNSNMDDVVTISQENITLEEGSQVVGFQEGDQVTMDQLVHCLLVYSGNDAASAIATHVGGTTENFVSMMNEYAAQLGCTGTHFTNPHGLQDENHYTTPYDIYLMLKEALNYPEFTEITQMPSYTVTFTHSDGSEDSVALTATDHYLTGEANVPKGVTVLGGKTGTTNSAGNCLALLSQNSYGSPYIFMGASSKELLYQQMTSLLEKINQ
;
A
#
# COMPACT_ATOMS: atom_id res chain seq x y z
N MET A 1 12.33 58.86 -25.50
CA MET A 1 13.66 59.48 -25.30
C MET A 1 14.52 58.34 -24.80
N THR A 2 15.20 57.77 -25.72
CA THR A 2 16.62 57.83 -26.13
C THR A 2 17.46 57.07 -25.15
N GLU A 3 18.19 56.10 -25.49
CA GLU A 3 18.98 55.64 -26.60
C GLU A 3 20.14 54.88 -26.01
N ARG A 4 20.33 53.67 -26.52
CA ARG A 4 21.44 53.21 -27.37
C ARG A 4 22.73 52.88 -26.65
N GLN A 5 23.10 51.64 -26.84
CA GLN A 5 24.23 51.16 -27.68
C GLN A 5 25.60 51.29 -27.03
N GLN A 6 26.55 50.46 -27.17
CA GLN A 6 27.02 49.56 -28.21
C GLN A 6 28.27 48.82 -27.70
N LYS A 7 28.43 47.55 -28.12
CA LYS A 7 29.60 47.01 -28.83
C LYS A 7 30.95 46.98 -28.08
N ARG A 8 31.81 46.06 -28.22
CA ARG A 8 32.25 45.03 -29.18
C ARG A 8 33.47 44.30 -28.61
N ASN A 9 33.56 43.00 -28.96
CA ASN A 9 34.70 42.29 -29.53
C ASN A 9 36.11 42.44 -28.97
N THR A 10 36.77 41.30 -28.75
CA THR A 10 37.85 40.66 -29.52
C THR A 10 38.37 39.47 -28.76
N ALA A 11 38.33 38.25 -29.24
CA ALA A 11 39.22 37.57 -30.20
C ALA A 11 40.72 37.54 -29.78
N GLY A 12 41.25 36.34 -29.68
CA GLY A 12 42.67 36.01 -29.63
C GLY A 12 42.86 34.60 -29.08
N GLN A 13 42.88 33.56 -29.89
CA GLN A 13 44.06 32.90 -30.50
C GLN A 13 45.17 32.73 -29.45
N GLY A 14 45.53 31.56 -29.05
CA GLY A 14 46.15 30.48 -29.73
C GLY A 14 47.47 30.16 -29.00
N GLN A 15 47.76 28.94 -28.71
CA GLN A 15 49.07 28.37 -29.00
C GLN A 15 49.21 26.93 -28.47
N ARG A 16 49.46 26.07 -29.40
CA ARG A 16 50.01 24.74 -29.21
C ARG A 16 51.41 24.86 -28.55
N ARG A 17 51.72 23.98 -27.60
CA ARG A 17 53.09 23.53 -27.40
C ARG A 17 53.11 22.03 -27.21
N LYS A 18 53.82 21.43 -28.17
CA LYS A 18 54.40 20.08 -28.19
C LYS A 18 55.61 20.05 -27.27
N THR A 19 56.04 18.83 -26.97
CA THR A 19 57.33 18.31 -26.52
C THR A 19 57.28 17.87 -25.07
N ALA A 20 57.84 16.76 -24.65
CA ALA A 20 58.84 15.87 -25.19
C ALA A 20 58.84 14.59 -24.35
N ARG A 21 59.29 13.53 -24.97
CA ARG A 21 59.65 12.24 -24.40
C ARG A 21 61.08 12.30 -23.88
N PRO A 22 61.49 11.68 -22.82
CA PRO A 22 62.82 11.13 -22.65
C PRO A 22 62.76 9.63 -22.40
N GLU A 23 63.37 8.90 -23.23
CA GLU A 23 64.67 8.25 -23.17
C GLU A 23 64.78 7.07 -22.23
N GLN A 24 65.15 5.99 -22.89
CA GLN A 24 65.49 4.68 -22.36
C GLN A 24 66.79 4.74 -21.51
N LEU A 25 66.80 4.04 -20.41
CA LEU A 25 68.00 3.61 -19.73
C LEU A 25 67.97 2.07 -19.62
N THR A 26 68.82 1.48 -20.43
CA THR A 26 69.26 0.09 -20.38
C THR A 26 69.99 -0.20 -19.09
N ARG A 27 69.60 -1.25 -18.38
CA ARG A 27 70.50 -1.99 -17.49
C ARG A 27 70.43 -3.47 -17.73
N LYS A 28 71.62 -4.02 -18.04
CA LYS A 28 71.96 -5.38 -18.30
C LYS A 28 71.57 -6.32 -17.15
N ALA A 29 71.11 -7.49 -17.53
CA ALA A 29 70.95 -8.63 -16.65
C ALA A 29 72.26 -9.43 -16.55
N PRO A 30 72.55 -10.07 -15.41
CA PRO A 30 73.60 -11.08 -15.34
C PRO A 30 73.03 -12.44 -15.76
N GLU A 31 73.88 -13.08 -16.54
CA GLU A 31 73.83 -14.44 -16.99
C GLU A 31 74.08 -15.41 -15.83
N THR A 32 73.15 -16.29 -15.52
CA THR A 32 73.37 -17.67 -15.05
C THR A 32 72.03 -18.30 -14.66
N ALA A 33 71.56 -19.21 -15.49
CA ALA A 33 70.90 -20.48 -15.14
C ALA A 33 70.30 -21.11 -16.41
N ARG A 34 71.14 -21.66 -17.26
CA ARG A 34 70.73 -22.80 -18.08
C ARG A 34 70.55 -23.97 -17.15
N LEU A 35 69.31 -24.53 -17.11
CA LEU A 35 69.13 -25.99 -17.02
C LEU A 35 67.61 -26.32 -17.15
N GLN A 36 67.34 -27.07 -18.18
CA GLN A 36 66.24 -28.02 -18.33
C GLN A 36 64.80 -27.46 -18.48
N ALA A 37 64.50 -27.00 -19.66
CA ALA A 37 63.14 -27.07 -20.18
C ALA A 37 62.93 -28.47 -20.81
N ARG A 38 62.27 -29.38 -20.08
CA ARG A 38 61.75 -30.62 -20.64
C ARG A 38 60.67 -30.27 -21.67
N ARG A 39 60.92 -30.57 -22.94
CA ARG A 39 59.98 -30.49 -24.05
C ARG A 39 58.75 -31.37 -23.77
N ASN A 40 57.60 -30.80 -23.51
CA ASN A 40 56.34 -31.49 -23.61
C ASN A 40 55.94 -31.65 -25.08
N PRO A 41 55.74 -32.89 -25.58
CA PRO A 41 55.40 -33.09 -26.97
C PRO A 41 54.03 -32.49 -27.26
N ARG A 42 53.95 -31.54 -28.21
CA ARG A 42 52.74 -30.96 -28.75
C ARG A 42 51.84 -32.10 -29.26
N ARG A 43 50.80 -32.45 -28.53
CA ARG A 43 49.75 -33.39 -28.96
C ARG A 43 49.08 -32.82 -30.20
N THR A 44 49.18 -33.55 -31.34
CA THR A 44 48.58 -33.15 -32.61
C THR A 44 47.04 -32.98 -32.48
N PRO A 45 46.38 -32.08 -33.24
CA PRO A 45 44.94 -31.85 -33.21
C PRO A 45 44.08 -33.08 -33.42
N ARG A 46 44.63 -34.12 -34.10
CA ARG A 46 43.95 -35.39 -34.39
C ARG A 46 43.67 -36.19 -33.10
N ILE A 47 44.59 -36.22 -32.15
CA ILE A 47 44.44 -36.96 -30.87
C ILE A 47 43.41 -36.29 -29.96
N ARG A 48 43.32 -34.95 -29.97
CA ARG A 48 42.32 -34.20 -29.23
C ARG A 48 40.88 -34.44 -29.75
N LYS A 49 40.72 -34.59 -31.07
CA LYS A 49 39.42 -34.85 -31.71
C LYS A 49 38.93 -36.27 -31.44
N MET A 50 39.81 -37.28 -31.40
CA MET A 50 39.45 -38.65 -31.05
C MET A 50 39.10 -38.81 -29.58
N ARG A 51 39.81 -38.14 -28.67
CA ARG A 51 39.50 -38.18 -27.24
C ARG A 51 38.17 -37.52 -26.92
N ARG A 52 37.81 -36.39 -27.57
CA ARG A 52 36.51 -35.75 -27.46
C ARG A 52 35.35 -36.61 -28.02
N LYS A 53 35.58 -37.35 -29.11
CA LYS A 53 34.61 -38.31 -29.64
C LYS A 53 34.36 -39.46 -28.65
N ARG A 54 35.42 -40.06 -28.07
CA ARG A 54 35.28 -41.13 -27.07
C ARG A 54 34.56 -40.67 -25.83
N ILE A 55 34.89 -39.47 -25.30
CA ILE A 55 34.18 -38.90 -24.11
C ILE A 55 32.71 -38.69 -24.42
N LYS A 56 32.35 -38.12 -25.57
CA LYS A 56 30.96 -37.94 -25.97
C LYS A 56 30.20 -39.26 -26.10
N SER A 57 30.83 -40.29 -26.70
CA SER A 57 30.26 -41.61 -26.84
C SER A 57 30.05 -42.30 -25.49
N THR A 58 30.98 -42.15 -24.56
CA THR A 58 30.88 -42.71 -23.21
C THR A 58 29.76 -42.00 -22.40
N VAL A 59 29.65 -40.68 -22.52
CA VAL A 59 28.56 -39.92 -21.84
C VAL A 59 27.18 -40.32 -22.39
N ILE A 60 27.06 -40.47 -23.71
CA ILE A 60 25.80 -40.94 -24.33
C ILE A 60 25.44 -42.34 -23.86
N LEU A 61 26.45 -43.25 -23.80
CA LEU A 61 26.23 -44.62 -23.32
C LEU A 61 25.77 -44.65 -21.84
N VAL A 62 26.39 -43.84 -20.98
CA VAL A 62 26.01 -43.73 -19.56
C VAL A 62 24.59 -43.19 -19.41
N LEU A 63 24.23 -42.14 -20.18
CA LEU A 63 22.87 -41.60 -20.18
C LEU A 63 21.84 -42.63 -20.67
N PHE A 64 22.18 -43.39 -21.73
CA PHE A 64 21.32 -44.46 -22.20
C PHE A 64 21.10 -45.57 -21.16
N LEU A 65 22.19 -46.00 -20.51
CA LEU A 65 22.11 -47.00 -19.43
C LEU A 65 21.28 -46.50 -18.24
N LEU A 66 21.37 -45.22 -17.89
CA LEU A 66 20.53 -44.62 -16.81
C LEU A 66 19.04 -44.63 -17.18
N VAL A 67 18.69 -44.32 -18.42
CA VAL A 67 17.31 -44.37 -18.89
C VAL A 67 16.77 -45.81 -18.91
N VAL A 68 17.59 -46.78 -19.38
CA VAL A 68 17.23 -48.20 -19.37
C VAL A 68 17.07 -48.73 -17.94
N PHE A 69 17.96 -48.32 -17.02
CA PHE A 69 17.87 -48.71 -15.61
C PHE A 69 16.66 -48.10 -14.91
N ALA A 70 16.35 -46.83 -15.21
CA ALA A 70 15.14 -46.17 -14.69
C ALA A 70 13.86 -46.83 -15.20
N GLY A 71 13.85 -47.21 -16.50
CA GLY A 71 12.72 -47.95 -17.11
C GLY A 71 12.56 -49.35 -16.52
N ALA A 72 13.67 -50.09 -16.36
CA ALA A 72 13.65 -51.43 -15.76
C ALA A 72 13.26 -51.41 -14.30
N PHE A 73 13.73 -50.42 -13.53
CA PHE A 73 13.35 -50.25 -12.10
C PHE A 73 11.90 -49.84 -11.95
N GLY A 74 11.42 -48.92 -12.81
CA GLY A 74 10.01 -48.54 -12.85
C GLY A 74 9.08 -49.72 -13.22
N GLY A 75 9.45 -50.48 -14.25
CA GLY A 75 8.74 -51.70 -14.65
C GLY A 75 8.73 -52.77 -13.56
N PHE A 76 9.87 -53.00 -12.90
CA PHE A 76 9.98 -53.96 -11.79
C PHE A 76 9.13 -53.51 -10.58
N TYR A 77 9.10 -52.21 -10.28
CA TYR A 77 8.29 -51.66 -9.20
C TYR A 77 6.78 -51.84 -9.49
N VAL A 78 6.34 -51.57 -10.72
CA VAL A 78 4.95 -51.78 -11.12
C VAL A 78 4.54 -53.27 -11.10
N LEU A 79 5.42 -54.18 -11.59
CA LEU A 79 5.18 -55.62 -11.58
C LEU A 79 5.12 -56.22 -10.14
N ARG A 80 5.74 -55.57 -9.17
CA ARG A 80 5.69 -55.97 -7.75
C ARG A 80 4.48 -55.41 -7.01
N GLY A 81 3.53 -54.79 -7.70
CA GLY A 81 2.31 -54.21 -7.11
C GLY A 81 2.52 -52.85 -6.43
N GLY A 82 3.66 -52.18 -6.72
CA GLY A 82 3.87 -50.80 -6.34
C GLY A 82 2.99 -49.87 -7.20
N SER A 83 1.93 -49.35 -6.63
CA SER A 83 1.15 -48.29 -7.28
C SER A 83 1.97 -46.98 -7.27
N ILE A 84 2.23 -46.43 -8.43
CA ILE A 84 2.63 -45.01 -8.51
C ILE A 84 1.38 -44.24 -8.14
N SER A 85 1.25 -43.82 -6.89
CA SER A 85 0.22 -42.88 -6.52
C SER A 85 0.54 -41.56 -7.23
N THR A 86 -0.21 -41.23 -8.28
CA THR A 86 -0.30 -39.87 -8.75
C THR A 86 -0.73 -39.01 -7.53
N PRO A 87 -0.12 -37.85 -7.31
CA PRO A 87 -0.61 -36.99 -6.25
C PRO A 87 -2.12 -36.80 -6.49
N ALA A 88 -2.94 -37.15 -5.51
CA ALA A 88 -4.38 -36.99 -5.58
C ALA A 88 -4.65 -35.56 -6.02
N GLN A 89 -5.48 -35.36 -7.04
CA GLN A 89 -5.95 -34.04 -7.39
C GLN A 89 -6.43 -33.39 -6.10
N ALA A 90 -5.91 -32.21 -5.82
CA ALA A 90 -6.18 -31.49 -4.59
C ALA A 90 -7.65 -31.10 -4.41
N TYR A 91 -8.50 -31.38 -5.44
CA TYR A 91 -9.92 -31.10 -5.41
C TYR A 91 -10.70 -32.16 -6.21
N ASP A 92 -11.34 -33.06 -5.52
CA ASP A 92 -12.41 -33.89 -6.07
C ASP A 92 -13.76 -33.30 -5.62
N ILE A 93 -14.36 -32.46 -6.47
CA ILE A 93 -15.67 -31.83 -6.24
C ILE A 93 -16.84 -32.83 -6.32
N THR A 94 -16.58 -34.11 -6.66
CA THR A 94 -17.61 -35.15 -6.77
C THR A 94 -17.75 -36.02 -5.53
N ARG A 95 -16.90 -35.84 -4.51
CA ARG A 95 -17.11 -36.50 -3.24
C ARG A 95 -18.24 -35.82 -2.48
N GLU A 96 -19.41 -36.44 -2.53
CA GLU A 96 -20.43 -36.17 -1.52
C GLU A 96 -19.80 -36.30 -0.12
N PHE A 97 -19.82 -35.21 0.64
CA PHE A 97 -19.46 -35.23 2.05
C PHE A 97 -20.46 -36.15 2.76
N GLN A 98 -20.12 -37.43 2.94
CA GLN A 98 -20.83 -38.26 3.89
C GLN A 98 -20.58 -37.66 5.28
N HIS A 99 -21.61 -37.02 5.82
CA HIS A 99 -21.63 -36.61 7.21
C HIS A 99 -21.56 -37.87 8.10
N GLN A 100 -20.36 -38.36 8.37
CA GLN A 100 -20.16 -39.16 9.57
C GLN A 100 -20.20 -38.20 10.75
N SER A 101 -21.28 -38.25 11.51
CA SER A 101 -21.36 -37.60 12.81
C SER A 101 -20.34 -38.27 13.73
N LEU A 102 -19.11 -37.82 13.69
CA LEU A 102 -18.16 -38.06 14.75
C LEU A 102 -18.63 -37.21 15.93
N VAL A 103 -19.34 -37.85 16.86
CA VAL A 103 -19.58 -37.34 18.20
C VAL A 103 -18.23 -37.34 18.93
N GLY A 104 -17.48 -36.32 18.64
CA GLY A 104 -16.24 -35.95 19.30
C GLY A 104 -16.09 -34.45 19.08
N THR A 105 -15.79 -33.70 20.10
CA THR A 105 -15.49 -32.29 20.06
C THR A 105 -14.29 -32.03 19.14
N SER A 106 -14.49 -32.16 17.83
CA SER A 106 -13.54 -31.65 16.86
C SER A 106 -13.61 -30.11 16.97
N GLN A 107 -12.59 -29.52 17.57
CA GLN A 107 -12.34 -28.11 17.34
C GLN A 107 -12.20 -27.95 15.82
N ARG A 108 -13.28 -27.50 15.18
CA ARG A 108 -13.18 -27.03 13.79
C ARG A 108 -12.15 -25.92 13.82
N ALA A 109 -11.14 -26.01 12.97
CA ALA A 109 -10.30 -24.85 12.70
C ALA A 109 -11.23 -23.67 12.44
N SER A 110 -11.01 -22.55 13.11
CA SER A 110 -11.77 -21.32 12.85
C SER A 110 -11.70 -21.04 11.36
N ALA A 111 -12.84 -20.72 10.75
CA ALA A 111 -12.86 -20.36 9.36
C ALA A 111 -11.88 -19.21 9.14
N PHE A 112 -11.05 -19.31 8.09
CA PHE A 112 -10.22 -18.19 7.66
C PHE A 112 -11.16 -16.99 7.46
N ALA A 113 -10.80 -15.82 8.03
CA ALA A 113 -11.61 -14.61 7.97
C ALA A 113 -13.00 -14.68 8.67
N ALA A 114 -13.17 -15.53 9.69
CA ALA A 114 -14.40 -15.61 10.48
C ALA A 114 -14.84 -14.27 11.12
N ASP A 115 -13.93 -13.29 11.16
CA ASP A 115 -14.16 -11.98 11.77
C ASP A 115 -14.40 -10.86 10.72
N LEU A 116 -14.49 -11.22 9.44
CA LEU A 116 -14.77 -10.25 8.37
C LEU A 116 -16.23 -10.32 7.92
N CYS A 117 -16.80 -9.15 7.60
CA CYS A 117 -18.01 -9.08 6.79
C CYS A 117 -17.64 -9.50 5.36
N VAL A 118 -18.49 -10.28 4.72
CA VAL A 118 -18.30 -10.74 3.34
C VAL A 118 -19.53 -10.34 2.51
N VAL A 119 -19.29 -9.83 1.33
CA VAL A 119 -20.34 -9.56 0.31
C VAL A 119 -19.97 -10.31 -0.97
N ASP A 120 -20.93 -11.05 -1.53
CA ASP A 120 -20.72 -11.89 -2.71
C ASP A 120 -20.98 -11.15 -4.05
N GLY A 121 -21.07 -9.83 -3.99
CA GLY A 121 -21.39 -8.94 -5.12
C GLY A 121 -22.40 -7.89 -4.71
N ASP A 122 -23.08 -7.30 -5.70
CA ASP A 122 -24.09 -6.27 -5.44
C ASP A 122 -25.29 -6.83 -4.68
N GLN A 123 -25.61 -6.18 -3.57
CA GLN A 123 -26.73 -6.53 -2.69
C GLN A 123 -27.66 -5.31 -2.60
N PRO A 124 -28.79 -5.30 -3.32
CA PRO A 124 -29.72 -4.19 -3.26
C PRO A 124 -30.45 -4.14 -1.92
N MET A 125 -30.81 -2.93 -1.49
CA MET A 125 -31.65 -2.69 -0.32
C MET A 125 -32.85 -1.87 -0.75
N ASP A 126 -34.04 -2.27 -0.30
CA ASP A 126 -35.27 -1.55 -0.61
C ASP A 126 -35.20 -0.08 -0.19
N SER A 127 -35.62 0.81 -1.08
CA SER A 127 -35.62 2.26 -0.90
C SER A 127 -34.24 2.94 -0.88
N VAL A 128 -33.16 2.21 -1.18
CA VAL A 128 -31.83 2.77 -1.40
C VAL A 128 -31.46 2.61 -2.86
N SER A 129 -31.33 3.71 -3.58
CA SER A 129 -30.92 3.75 -4.97
C SER A 129 -29.72 4.67 -5.12
N LEU A 130 -28.63 4.12 -5.63
CA LEU A 130 -27.46 4.88 -6.02
C LEU A 130 -27.49 5.13 -7.52
N GLU A 131 -27.04 6.31 -7.94
CA GLU A 131 -26.86 6.64 -9.36
C GLU A 131 -25.79 5.76 -10.01
N ASP A 132 -25.78 5.71 -11.34
CA ASP A 132 -24.72 5.03 -12.08
C ASP A 132 -23.37 5.68 -11.78
N GLY A 133 -22.35 4.84 -11.53
CA GLY A 133 -21.00 5.32 -11.14
C GLY A 133 -20.86 5.72 -9.67
N GLN A 134 -21.87 5.44 -8.84
CA GLN A 134 -21.74 5.53 -7.39
C GLN A 134 -21.50 4.15 -6.79
N GLU A 135 -20.61 4.09 -5.83
CA GLU A 135 -20.23 2.91 -5.07
C GLU A 135 -20.64 3.07 -3.62
N GLY A 136 -21.02 1.97 -2.98
CA GLY A 136 -21.37 2.01 -1.57
C GLY A 136 -21.50 0.63 -0.96
N VAL A 137 -21.23 0.53 0.34
CA VAL A 137 -21.45 -0.67 1.14
C VAL A 137 -22.02 -0.29 2.50
N LEU A 138 -22.88 -1.13 3.02
CA LEU A 138 -23.35 -1.12 4.40
C LEU A 138 -23.10 -2.49 5.01
N LEU A 139 -22.24 -2.55 6.01
CA LEU A 139 -21.80 -3.77 6.64
C LEU A 139 -22.18 -3.77 8.12
N ASP A 140 -22.77 -4.85 8.61
CA ASP A 140 -23.01 -5.07 10.02
C ASP A 140 -21.80 -5.75 10.65
N LEU A 141 -21.04 -4.99 11.45
CA LEU A 141 -19.82 -5.50 12.10
C LEU A 141 -20.12 -6.50 13.21
N LYS A 142 -21.32 -6.48 13.81
CA LYS A 142 -21.73 -7.40 14.86
C LYS A 142 -22.08 -8.77 14.28
N ASP A 143 -22.92 -8.78 13.26
CA ASP A 143 -23.39 -10.02 12.62
C ASP A 143 -22.47 -10.44 11.47
N LYS A 144 -21.43 -9.65 11.16
CA LYS A 144 -20.41 -9.91 10.14
C LYS A 144 -21.02 -10.15 8.77
N SER A 145 -22.00 -9.35 8.41
CA SER A 145 -22.78 -9.51 7.18
C SER A 145 -22.83 -8.22 6.36
N GLY A 146 -22.94 -8.37 5.04
CA GLY A 146 -23.30 -7.28 4.14
C GLY A 146 -24.81 -7.05 4.18
N LEU A 147 -25.24 -5.81 4.39
CA LEU A 147 -26.64 -5.41 4.34
C LEU A 147 -26.99 -4.76 3.00
N PHE A 148 -26.04 -4.00 2.46
CA PHE A 148 -26.14 -3.37 1.14
C PHE A 148 -24.76 -3.34 0.50
N ALA A 149 -24.70 -3.54 -0.81
CA ALA A 149 -23.47 -3.39 -1.59
C ALA A 149 -23.81 -2.99 -3.02
N LYS A 150 -23.08 -2.02 -3.55
CA LYS A 150 -22.99 -1.69 -4.98
C LYS A 150 -21.54 -1.43 -5.32
N SER A 151 -20.98 -2.22 -6.23
CA SER A 151 -19.57 -2.09 -6.68
C SER A 151 -18.54 -2.17 -5.54
N ALA A 152 -18.76 -3.05 -4.56
CA ALA A 152 -17.94 -3.15 -3.35
C ALA A 152 -16.46 -3.40 -3.62
N TYR A 153 -16.12 -4.02 -4.75
CA TYR A 153 -14.75 -4.39 -5.15
C TYR A 153 -14.23 -3.61 -6.35
N GLU A 154 -15.02 -2.68 -6.88
CA GLU A 154 -14.58 -1.80 -7.97
C GLU A 154 -13.61 -0.73 -7.43
N ARG A 155 -12.65 -0.33 -8.28
CA ARG A 155 -11.67 0.68 -7.91
C ARG A 155 -12.27 2.06 -7.87
N VAL A 156 -12.02 2.77 -6.79
CA VAL A 156 -12.43 4.16 -6.57
C VAL A 156 -11.22 5.01 -6.19
N TYR A 157 -11.28 6.29 -6.46
CA TYR A 157 -10.32 7.24 -5.91
C TYR A 157 -10.69 7.54 -4.45
N PRO A 158 -9.80 7.26 -3.49
CA PRO A 158 -10.13 7.41 -2.06
C PRO A 158 -10.19 8.86 -1.59
N ALA A 159 -9.58 9.80 -2.30
CA ALA A 159 -9.34 11.14 -1.77
C ALA A 159 -8.77 11.06 -0.35
N SER A 160 -9.19 11.94 0.57
CA SER A 160 -8.72 11.97 1.95
C SER A 160 -9.15 10.78 2.82
N ILE A 161 -9.91 9.82 2.32
CA ILE A 161 -10.10 8.52 3.00
C ILE A 161 -8.75 7.80 3.18
N THR A 162 -7.79 8.06 2.30
CA THR A 162 -6.37 7.65 2.42
C THR A 162 -5.79 7.90 3.81
N LYS A 163 -6.23 8.95 4.48
CA LYS A 163 -5.69 9.33 5.79
C LYS A 163 -6.00 8.34 6.91
N ILE A 164 -6.89 7.39 6.68
CA ILE A 164 -7.12 6.25 7.60
C ILE A 164 -5.83 5.42 7.71
N ILE A 165 -5.24 4.99 6.59
CA ILE A 165 -4.01 4.20 6.61
C ILE A 165 -2.81 5.03 7.10
N THR A 166 -2.79 6.34 6.83
CA THR A 166 -1.76 7.26 7.33
C THR A 166 -1.82 7.36 8.85
N ALA A 167 -3.01 7.51 9.42
CA ALA A 167 -3.21 7.50 10.87
C ALA A 167 -2.82 6.16 11.51
N LEU A 168 -3.22 5.04 10.89
CA LEU A 168 -2.85 3.70 11.35
C LEU A 168 -1.34 3.51 11.45
N LEU A 169 -0.59 3.96 10.45
CA LEU A 169 0.86 3.87 10.46
C LEU A 169 1.49 4.80 11.49
N ALA A 170 0.95 5.99 11.71
CA ALA A 170 1.37 6.88 12.79
C ALA A 170 1.17 6.23 14.16
N LEU A 171 -0.05 5.76 14.45
CA LEU A 171 -0.40 5.12 15.72
C LEU A 171 0.42 3.85 16.00
N LYS A 172 0.79 3.12 14.96
CA LYS A 172 1.53 1.85 15.06
C LYS A 172 3.03 2.04 15.24
N ASN A 173 3.62 3.07 14.62
CA ASN A 173 5.07 3.16 14.42
C ASN A 173 5.74 4.38 15.07
N SER A 174 4.98 5.25 15.75
CA SER A 174 5.53 6.41 16.44
C SER A 174 5.00 6.53 17.87
N ASN A 175 5.67 7.33 18.67
CA ASN A 175 5.14 7.75 19.97
C ASN A 175 4.33 9.03 19.78
N MET A 176 3.13 9.10 20.36
CA MET A 176 2.26 10.28 20.23
C MET A 176 2.88 11.55 20.86
N ASP A 177 3.81 11.40 21.80
CA ASP A 177 4.55 12.50 22.40
C ASP A 177 5.76 12.96 21.56
N ASP A 178 6.08 12.29 20.44
CA ASP A 178 7.19 12.68 19.57
C ASP A 178 6.95 14.09 19.02
N VAL A 179 7.95 14.97 19.16
CA VAL A 179 7.93 16.31 18.59
C VAL A 179 8.42 16.26 17.16
N VAL A 180 7.54 16.60 16.23
CA VAL A 180 7.81 16.65 14.79
C VAL A 180 8.12 18.09 14.40
N THR A 181 9.25 18.29 13.71
CA THR A 181 9.58 19.60 13.12
C THR A 181 9.10 19.62 11.67
N ILE A 182 8.26 20.58 11.35
CA ILE A 182 7.70 20.76 10.00
C ILE A 182 8.81 21.20 9.05
N SER A 183 8.98 20.47 7.96
CA SER A 183 9.93 20.81 6.90
C SER A 183 9.26 21.54 5.74
N GLN A 184 10.07 22.19 4.90
CA GLN A 184 9.58 22.81 3.66
C GLN A 184 8.86 21.79 2.75
N GLU A 185 9.30 20.54 2.73
CA GLU A 185 8.65 19.47 1.98
C GLU A 185 7.20 19.25 2.45
N ASN A 186 6.96 19.29 3.77
CA ASN A 186 5.65 19.02 4.34
C ASN A 186 4.59 20.06 3.97
N ILE A 187 5.00 21.27 3.67
CA ILE A 187 4.12 22.40 3.32
C ILE A 187 4.13 22.74 1.82
N THR A 188 4.96 22.04 1.02
CA THR A 188 4.99 22.21 -0.44
C THR A 188 3.97 21.27 -1.06
N LEU A 189 2.72 21.72 -1.14
CA LEU A 189 1.56 20.97 -1.62
C LEU A 189 0.89 21.67 -2.78
N GLU A 190 0.01 20.97 -3.49
CA GLU A 190 -0.77 21.54 -4.59
C GLU A 190 -1.64 22.71 -4.10
N GLU A 191 -1.78 23.75 -4.95
CA GLU A 191 -2.63 24.89 -4.68
C GLU A 191 -4.09 24.47 -4.44
N GLY A 192 -4.71 25.01 -3.41
CA GLY A 192 -6.07 24.65 -2.99
C GLY A 192 -6.15 23.39 -2.11
N SER A 193 -5.01 22.79 -1.76
CA SER A 193 -4.98 21.70 -0.77
C SER A 193 -5.46 22.18 0.59
N GLN A 194 -6.21 21.32 1.30
CA GLN A 194 -6.62 21.59 2.67
C GLN A 194 -5.42 21.40 3.61
N VAL A 195 -4.99 22.48 4.25
CA VAL A 195 -3.83 22.53 5.13
C VAL A 195 -4.18 23.18 6.46
N VAL A 196 -3.50 22.77 7.53
CA VAL A 196 -3.59 23.43 8.85
C VAL A 196 -2.96 24.82 8.78
N GLY A 197 -1.90 24.96 7.98
CA GLY A 197 -1.19 26.21 7.76
C GLY A 197 0.11 26.31 8.52
N PHE A 198 0.74 25.18 8.82
CA PHE A 198 2.08 25.13 9.41
C PHE A 198 3.11 25.84 8.55
N GLN A 199 4.18 26.31 9.21
CA GLN A 199 5.34 26.93 8.58
C GLN A 199 6.58 26.05 8.77
N GLU A 200 7.59 26.26 7.93
CA GLU A 200 8.87 25.57 8.08
C GLU A 200 9.50 25.88 9.45
N GLY A 201 9.88 24.83 10.16
CA GLY A 201 10.47 24.90 11.49
C GLY A 201 9.48 24.87 12.65
N ASP A 202 8.17 24.85 12.38
CA ASP A 202 7.15 24.67 13.43
C ASP A 202 7.34 23.31 14.11
N GLN A 203 7.13 23.29 15.42
CA GLN A 203 7.20 22.09 16.24
C GLN A 203 5.81 21.72 16.75
N VAL A 204 5.39 20.52 16.46
CA VAL A 204 4.07 19.98 16.79
C VAL A 204 4.20 18.51 17.20
N THR A 205 3.40 18.03 18.14
CA THR A 205 3.49 16.62 18.54
C THR A 205 2.82 15.70 17.52
N MET A 206 3.21 14.43 17.52
CA MET A 206 2.57 13.41 16.67
C MET A 206 1.07 13.29 16.99
N ASP A 207 0.70 13.33 18.25
CA ASP A 207 -0.71 13.36 18.68
C ASP A 207 -1.49 14.50 18.01
N GLN A 208 -0.95 15.71 18.06
CA GLN A 208 -1.57 16.88 17.42
C GLN A 208 -1.66 16.74 15.90
N LEU A 209 -0.64 16.16 15.27
CA LEU A 209 -0.68 15.87 13.82
C LEU A 209 -1.77 14.87 13.46
N VAL A 210 -1.96 13.81 14.25
CA VAL A 210 -3.03 12.82 14.03
C VAL A 210 -4.41 13.46 14.23
N HIS A 211 -4.57 14.37 15.19
CA HIS A 211 -5.78 15.16 15.35
C HIS A 211 -6.06 16.05 14.12
N CYS A 212 -5.05 16.80 13.66
CA CYS A 212 -5.15 17.62 12.44
C CYS A 212 -5.49 16.78 11.20
N LEU A 213 -4.93 15.59 11.11
CA LEU A 213 -5.14 14.64 10.02
C LEU A 213 -6.59 14.13 9.98
N LEU A 214 -7.11 13.67 11.11
CA LEU A 214 -8.41 12.98 11.17
C LEU A 214 -9.59 13.95 11.29
N VAL A 215 -9.49 14.98 12.12
CA VAL A 215 -10.57 15.95 12.34
C VAL A 215 -10.70 16.88 11.14
N TYR A 216 -9.62 17.56 10.79
CA TYR A 216 -9.62 18.63 9.78
C TYR A 216 -9.22 18.17 8.39
N SER A 217 -8.58 17.00 8.32
CA SER A 217 -8.06 16.48 7.02
C SER A 217 -6.86 17.26 6.47
N GLY A 218 -5.98 17.81 7.33
CA GLY A 218 -4.78 18.54 6.93
C GLY A 218 -3.84 17.70 6.06
N ASN A 219 -3.48 18.20 4.88
CA ASN A 219 -2.54 17.52 3.99
C ASN A 219 -1.08 17.73 4.41
N ASP A 220 -0.78 18.90 4.98
CA ASP A 220 0.51 19.22 5.62
C ASP A 220 0.76 18.31 6.83
N ALA A 221 -0.24 18.07 7.65
CA ALA A 221 -0.16 17.09 8.74
C ALA A 221 0.11 15.66 8.22
N ALA A 222 -0.56 15.24 7.13
CA ALA A 222 -0.31 13.95 6.52
C ALA A 222 1.13 13.82 6.01
N SER A 223 1.65 14.86 5.37
CA SER A 223 3.02 14.91 4.85
C SER A 223 4.05 14.90 5.98
N ALA A 224 3.80 15.63 7.08
CA ALA A 224 4.68 15.64 8.26
C ALA A 224 4.72 14.27 8.95
N ILE A 225 3.57 13.61 9.11
CA ILE A 225 3.50 12.24 9.61
C ILE A 225 4.32 11.30 8.72
N ALA A 226 4.15 11.40 7.40
CA ALA A 226 4.84 10.53 6.46
C ALA A 226 6.36 10.65 6.54
N THR A 227 6.89 11.86 6.58
CA THR A 227 8.34 12.08 6.68
C THR A 227 8.90 11.69 8.04
N HIS A 228 8.16 11.88 9.12
CA HIS A 228 8.59 11.47 10.46
C HIS A 228 8.63 9.95 10.60
N VAL A 229 7.55 9.27 10.25
CA VAL A 229 7.41 7.81 10.43
C VAL A 229 8.22 7.04 9.39
N GLY A 230 8.22 7.49 8.15
CA GLY A 230 8.90 6.82 7.03
C GLY A 230 10.35 7.27 6.84
N GLY A 231 10.77 8.38 7.42
CA GLY A 231 12.04 9.05 7.11
C GLY A 231 12.02 9.78 5.76
N THR A 232 11.26 9.29 4.79
CA THR A 232 10.92 9.96 3.51
C THR A 232 9.48 9.64 3.13
N THR A 233 8.88 10.49 2.29
CA THR A 233 7.53 10.26 1.77
C THR A 233 7.45 8.97 0.95
N GLU A 234 8.45 8.64 0.13
CA GLU A 234 8.47 7.42 -0.69
C GLU A 234 8.52 6.15 0.17
N ASN A 235 9.33 6.15 1.23
CA ASN A 235 9.39 5.01 2.14
C ASN A 235 8.08 4.85 2.90
N PHE A 236 7.45 5.94 3.34
CA PHE A 236 6.14 5.89 3.97
C PHE A 236 5.06 5.33 3.04
N VAL A 237 5.04 5.74 1.77
CA VAL A 237 4.13 5.19 0.75
C VAL A 237 4.37 3.68 0.56
N SER A 238 5.62 3.23 0.57
CA SER A 238 5.91 1.79 0.57
C SER A 238 5.32 1.09 1.78
N MET A 239 5.46 1.67 2.98
CA MET A 239 4.84 1.14 4.20
C MET A 239 3.31 1.11 4.12
N MET A 240 2.67 2.13 3.52
CA MET A 240 1.22 2.15 3.30
C MET A 240 0.77 0.96 2.44
N ASN A 241 1.44 0.72 1.32
CA ASN A 241 1.11 -0.36 0.40
C ASN A 241 1.38 -1.75 1.02
N GLU A 242 2.49 -1.90 1.74
CA GLU A 242 2.81 -3.13 2.46
C GLU A 242 1.77 -3.43 3.55
N TYR A 243 1.37 -2.39 4.30
CA TYR A 243 0.39 -2.58 5.37
C TYR A 243 -1.01 -2.85 4.83
N ALA A 244 -1.43 -2.16 3.76
CA ALA A 244 -2.67 -2.47 3.05
C ALA A 244 -2.70 -3.93 2.58
N ALA A 245 -1.61 -4.43 2.00
CA ALA A 245 -1.50 -5.83 1.59
C ALA A 245 -1.59 -6.80 2.79
N GLN A 246 -0.99 -6.47 3.95
CA GLN A 246 -1.11 -7.27 5.18
C GLN A 246 -2.55 -7.33 5.70
N LEU A 247 -3.32 -6.26 5.53
CA LEU A 247 -4.74 -6.21 5.88
C LEU A 247 -5.64 -6.96 4.89
N GLY A 248 -5.09 -7.40 3.75
CA GLY A 248 -5.85 -8.06 2.69
C GLY A 248 -6.47 -7.12 1.67
N CYS A 249 -6.06 -5.85 1.62
CA CYS A 249 -6.53 -4.84 0.66
C CYS A 249 -5.93 -5.12 -0.72
N THR A 250 -6.55 -5.98 -1.50
CA THR A 250 -6.03 -6.44 -2.80
C THR A 250 -6.36 -5.52 -3.98
N GLY A 251 -7.32 -4.63 -3.80
CA GLY A 251 -7.75 -3.64 -4.79
C GLY A 251 -7.19 -2.24 -4.53
N THR A 252 -6.17 -2.10 -3.66
CA THR A 252 -5.66 -0.82 -3.17
C THR A 252 -4.23 -0.57 -3.61
N HIS A 253 -3.94 0.68 -3.97
CA HIS A 253 -2.59 1.18 -4.20
C HIS A 253 -2.52 2.66 -3.85
N PHE A 254 -1.54 3.04 -3.05
CA PHE A 254 -1.28 4.40 -2.62
C PHE A 254 -0.03 4.97 -3.30
N THR A 255 -0.07 6.26 -3.63
CA THR A 255 1.05 7.03 -4.20
C THR A 255 1.46 8.20 -3.31
N ASN A 256 0.63 8.57 -2.33
CA ASN A 256 0.88 9.67 -1.41
C ASN A 256 0.12 9.46 -0.08
N PRO A 257 0.51 10.19 1.01
CA PRO A 257 -0.08 9.97 2.34
C PRO A 257 -1.41 10.72 2.59
N HIS A 258 -1.83 11.61 1.71
CA HIS A 258 -2.94 12.53 1.94
C HIS A 258 -4.16 12.28 1.05
N GLY A 259 -4.01 11.59 -0.08
CA GLY A 259 -5.09 11.28 -1.01
C GLY A 259 -5.32 12.34 -2.08
N LEU A 260 -4.35 13.22 -2.37
CA LEU A 260 -4.38 14.06 -3.54
C LEU A 260 -4.36 13.21 -4.82
N GLN A 261 -4.93 13.76 -5.89
CA GLN A 261 -5.24 13.00 -7.08
C GLN A 261 -4.02 12.45 -7.79
N ASP A 262 -4.03 11.15 -8.05
CA ASP A 262 -3.10 10.44 -8.91
C ASP A 262 -3.86 9.24 -9.52
N GLU A 263 -3.65 8.95 -10.80
CA GLU A 263 -4.35 7.85 -11.48
C GLU A 263 -3.99 6.45 -10.95
N ASN A 264 -2.84 6.32 -10.29
CA ASN A 264 -2.40 5.09 -9.64
C ASN A 264 -2.75 5.06 -8.14
N HIS A 265 -3.46 6.05 -7.62
CA HIS A 265 -3.89 6.15 -6.24
C HIS A 265 -5.35 5.72 -6.11
N TYR A 266 -5.59 4.46 -5.81
CA TYR A 266 -6.94 3.87 -5.80
C TYR A 266 -7.12 2.88 -4.65
N THR A 267 -8.38 2.60 -4.34
CA THR A 267 -8.80 1.60 -3.36
C THR A 267 -10.14 1.00 -3.81
N THR A 268 -10.77 0.18 -2.96
CA THR A 268 -12.16 -0.28 -3.13
C THR A 268 -12.98 0.02 -1.88
N PRO A 269 -14.31 0.11 -1.96
CA PRO A 269 -15.17 0.22 -0.77
C PRO A 269 -14.90 -0.87 0.27
N TYR A 270 -14.65 -2.09 -0.16
CA TYR A 270 -14.34 -3.20 0.72
C TYR A 270 -12.97 -3.07 1.39
N ASP A 271 -11.95 -2.62 0.67
CA ASP A 271 -10.62 -2.42 1.24
C ASP A 271 -10.62 -1.26 2.27
N ILE A 272 -11.44 -0.22 2.05
CA ILE A 272 -11.65 0.85 3.05
C ILE A 272 -12.23 0.26 4.34
N TYR A 273 -13.18 -0.67 4.23
CA TYR A 273 -13.70 -1.39 5.40
C TYR A 273 -12.59 -2.13 6.14
N LEU A 274 -11.70 -2.85 5.45
CA LEU A 274 -10.60 -3.56 6.10
C LEU A 274 -9.68 -2.61 6.87
N MET A 275 -9.33 -1.47 6.28
CA MET A 275 -8.52 -0.44 6.93
C MET A 275 -9.25 0.18 8.14
N LEU A 276 -10.53 0.51 8.00
CA LEU A 276 -11.32 1.08 9.10
C LEU A 276 -11.54 0.06 10.23
N LYS A 277 -11.74 -1.22 9.88
CA LYS A 277 -11.83 -2.30 10.88
C LYS A 277 -10.55 -2.41 11.70
N GLU A 278 -9.38 -2.31 11.05
CA GLU A 278 -8.10 -2.29 11.77
C GLU A 278 -7.99 -1.05 12.66
N ALA A 279 -8.45 0.11 12.18
CA ALA A 279 -8.42 1.35 12.94
C ALA A 279 -9.21 1.28 14.27
N LEU A 280 -10.24 0.44 14.35
CA LEU A 280 -11.01 0.21 15.57
C LEU A 280 -10.20 -0.51 16.68
N ASN A 281 -9.04 -1.06 16.36
CA ASN A 281 -8.12 -1.62 17.36
C ASN A 281 -7.32 -0.53 18.09
N TYR A 282 -7.42 0.72 17.65
CA TYR A 282 -6.74 1.88 18.25
C TYR A 282 -7.79 2.83 18.85
N PRO A 283 -7.97 2.85 20.19
CA PRO A 283 -8.93 3.73 20.85
C PRO A 283 -8.77 5.20 20.47
N GLU A 284 -7.53 5.66 20.29
CA GLU A 284 -7.21 7.03 19.92
C GLU A 284 -7.84 7.40 18.56
N PHE A 285 -7.87 6.47 17.60
CA PHE A 285 -8.52 6.72 16.32
C PHE A 285 -10.02 7.04 16.49
N THR A 286 -10.73 6.22 17.26
CA THR A 286 -12.17 6.41 17.47
C THR A 286 -12.47 7.65 18.32
N GLU A 287 -11.63 7.96 19.30
CA GLU A 287 -11.77 9.18 20.11
C GLU A 287 -11.61 10.44 19.26
N ILE A 288 -10.59 10.47 18.39
CA ILE A 288 -10.30 11.63 17.55
C ILE A 288 -11.36 11.81 16.46
N THR A 289 -11.78 10.72 15.79
CA THR A 289 -12.76 10.82 14.69
C THR A 289 -14.16 11.21 15.11
N GLN A 290 -14.47 11.23 16.40
CA GLN A 290 -15.75 11.73 16.96
C GLN A 290 -15.75 13.23 17.29
N MET A 291 -14.59 13.89 17.22
CA MET A 291 -14.47 15.30 17.63
C MET A 291 -15.11 16.22 16.59
N PRO A 292 -16.04 17.12 16.97
CA PRO A 292 -16.59 18.10 16.05
C PRO A 292 -15.62 19.24 15.73
N SER A 293 -14.61 19.44 16.57
CA SER A 293 -13.56 20.43 16.41
C SER A 293 -12.34 20.08 17.24
N TYR A 294 -11.20 20.64 16.87
CA TYR A 294 -9.94 20.51 17.61
C TYR A 294 -9.16 21.82 17.52
N THR A 295 -8.49 22.22 18.60
CA THR A 295 -7.55 23.35 18.55
C THR A 295 -6.14 22.82 18.67
N VAL A 296 -5.36 22.93 17.60
CA VAL A 296 -3.95 22.59 17.62
C VAL A 296 -3.14 23.76 18.14
N THR A 297 -2.19 23.51 19.02
CA THR A 297 -1.19 24.49 19.51
C THR A 297 0.18 23.99 19.13
N PHE A 298 1.00 24.84 18.55
CA PHE A 298 2.36 24.50 18.10
C PHE A 298 3.31 25.67 18.36
N THR A 299 4.60 25.38 18.29
CA THR A 299 5.65 26.38 18.55
C THR A 299 6.37 26.71 17.27
N HIS A 300 6.45 27.98 16.91
CA HIS A 300 7.21 28.47 15.77
C HIS A 300 8.72 28.34 15.98
N SER A 301 9.48 28.43 14.90
CA SER A 301 10.95 28.35 14.91
C SER A 301 11.63 29.46 15.76
N ASP A 302 10.94 30.56 16.00
CA ASP A 302 11.40 31.66 16.86
C ASP A 302 11.03 31.47 18.36
N GLY A 303 10.37 30.36 18.69
CA GLY A 303 9.93 30.01 20.04
C GLY A 303 8.59 30.64 20.46
N SER A 304 7.89 31.35 19.57
CA SER A 304 6.53 31.81 19.84
C SER A 304 5.53 30.66 19.68
N GLU A 305 4.44 30.71 20.44
CA GLU A 305 3.33 29.76 20.32
C GLU A 305 2.22 30.33 19.45
N ASP A 306 1.59 29.48 18.65
CA ASP A 306 0.39 29.79 17.90
C ASP A 306 -0.65 28.67 18.07
N SER A 307 -1.90 28.97 17.78
CA SER A 307 -2.99 27.99 17.84
C SER A 307 -4.02 28.20 16.74
N VAL A 308 -4.44 27.09 16.13
CA VAL A 308 -5.43 27.08 15.05
C VAL A 308 -6.64 26.25 15.47
N ALA A 309 -7.81 26.86 15.38
CA ALA A 309 -9.08 26.15 15.59
C ALA A 309 -9.50 25.45 14.31
N LEU A 310 -9.68 24.14 14.37
CA LEU A 310 -10.02 23.26 13.29
C LEU A 310 -11.43 22.70 13.49
N THR A 311 -12.25 22.71 12.44
CA THR A 311 -13.59 22.13 12.44
C THR A 311 -13.58 20.81 11.70
N ALA A 312 -14.32 19.81 12.21
CA ALA A 312 -14.44 18.52 11.54
C ALA A 312 -15.05 18.66 10.15
N THR A 313 -14.60 17.80 9.24
CA THR A 313 -15.11 17.76 7.86
C THR A 313 -16.37 16.91 7.71
N ASP A 314 -16.73 16.14 8.74
CA ASP A 314 -17.95 15.32 8.78
C ASP A 314 -19.14 16.16 9.26
N HIS A 315 -20.11 16.38 8.37
CA HIS A 315 -21.31 17.18 8.63
C HIS A 315 -22.24 16.57 9.69
N TYR A 316 -22.16 15.28 9.98
CA TYR A 316 -22.91 14.69 11.11
C TYR A 316 -22.36 15.16 12.45
N LEU A 317 -21.05 15.38 12.56
CA LEU A 317 -20.41 15.84 13.78
C LEU A 317 -20.59 17.35 14.01
N THR A 318 -20.61 18.12 12.91
CA THR A 318 -20.81 19.59 12.99
C THR A 318 -22.26 20.02 13.06
N GLY A 319 -23.21 19.07 12.87
CA GLY A 319 -24.64 19.36 12.87
C GLY A 319 -25.18 19.94 11.55
N GLU A 320 -24.38 19.95 10.50
CA GLU A 320 -24.81 20.36 9.16
C GLU A 320 -25.66 19.26 8.47
N ALA A 321 -25.48 18.00 8.87
CA ALA A 321 -26.34 16.90 8.47
C ALA A 321 -27.04 16.29 9.68
N ASN A 322 -28.31 15.88 9.50
CA ASN A 322 -29.10 15.31 10.59
C ASN A 322 -28.82 13.81 10.75
N VAL A 323 -28.46 13.40 11.96
CA VAL A 323 -28.36 11.97 12.32
C VAL A 323 -29.76 11.43 12.59
N PRO A 324 -30.18 10.29 11.99
CA PRO A 324 -31.47 9.67 12.27
C PRO A 324 -31.66 9.33 13.75
N LYS A 325 -32.88 9.38 14.20
CA LYS A 325 -33.21 9.07 15.60
C LYS A 325 -32.83 7.63 15.93
N GLY A 326 -32.12 7.43 17.04
CA GLY A 326 -31.66 6.10 17.48
C GLY A 326 -30.35 5.65 16.83
N VAL A 327 -29.73 6.48 16.02
CA VAL A 327 -28.39 6.26 15.48
C VAL A 327 -27.39 7.17 16.19
N THR A 328 -26.23 6.67 16.51
CA THR A 328 -25.08 7.44 16.98
C THR A 328 -23.97 7.33 15.95
N VAL A 329 -23.47 8.45 15.47
CA VAL A 329 -22.28 8.52 14.63
C VAL A 329 -21.04 8.41 15.53
N LEU A 330 -20.20 7.42 15.26
CA LEU A 330 -18.97 7.15 15.99
C LEU A 330 -17.74 7.75 15.29
N GLY A 331 -17.96 8.58 14.25
CA GLY A 331 -16.92 9.21 13.49
C GLY A 331 -16.62 8.49 12.17
N GLY A 332 -15.55 8.91 11.52
CA GLY A 332 -15.19 8.40 10.21
C GLY A 332 -14.19 9.32 9.51
N LYS A 333 -14.14 9.22 8.19
CA LYS A 333 -13.29 10.08 7.38
C LYS A 333 -13.99 10.49 6.09
N THR A 334 -13.99 11.79 5.82
CA THR A 334 -14.46 12.35 4.54
C THR A 334 -13.34 12.42 3.51
N GLY A 335 -13.69 12.41 2.25
CA GLY A 335 -12.78 12.66 1.14
C GLY A 335 -13.45 13.46 0.03
N THR A 336 -12.70 14.34 -0.60
CA THR A 336 -13.18 15.11 -1.77
C THR A 336 -12.02 15.42 -2.71
N THR A 337 -12.15 15.05 -3.96
CA THR A 337 -11.36 15.56 -5.10
C THR A 337 -12.26 15.69 -6.31
N ASN A 338 -11.79 16.39 -7.35
CA ASN A 338 -12.56 16.50 -8.58
C ASN A 338 -12.85 15.14 -9.25
N SER A 339 -11.95 14.16 -9.11
CA SER A 339 -12.09 12.85 -9.71
C SER A 339 -12.82 11.85 -8.81
N ALA A 340 -12.66 11.95 -7.49
CA ALA A 340 -13.33 11.07 -6.53
C ALA A 340 -14.78 11.50 -6.24
N GLY A 341 -15.14 12.73 -6.58
CA GLY A 341 -16.37 13.32 -6.05
C GLY A 341 -16.28 13.53 -4.55
N ASN A 342 -17.36 13.26 -3.83
CA ASN A 342 -17.44 13.33 -2.38
C ASN A 342 -17.63 11.95 -1.79
N CYS A 343 -16.83 11.57 -0.82
CA CYS A 343 -16.90 10.27 -0.17
C CYS A 343 -16.82 10.38 1.35
N LEU A 344 -17.43 9.41 2.03
CA LEU A 344 -17.45 9.31 3.48
C LEU A 344 -17.41 7.85 3.90
N ALA A 345 -16.37 7.49 4.64
CA ALA A 345 -16.28 6.25 5.38
C ALA A 345 -16.75 6.54 6.81
N LEU A 346 -17.88 5.99 7.21
CA LEU A 346 -18.56 6.32 8.46
C LEU A 346 -18.72 5.08 9.33
N LEU A 347 -18.40 5.21 10.60
CA LEU A 347 -18.75 4.26 11.63
C LEU A 347 -19.95 4.81 12.43
N SER A 348 -21.00 4.02 12.54
CA SER A 348 -22.20 4.38 13.28
C SER A 348 -22.66 3.22 14.16
N GLN A 349 -23.43 3.53 15.17
CA GLN A 349 -24.00 2.56 16.11
C GLN A 349 -25.49 2.79 16.28
N ASN A 350 -26.24 1.69 16.33
CA ASN A 350 -27.63 1.68 16.75
C ASN A 350 -27.85 0.65 17.87
N SER A 351 -29.09 0.41 18.26
CA SER A 351 -29.46 -0.57 19.30
C SER A 351 -29.20 -2.02 18.89
N TYR A 352 -28.94 -2.31 17.61
CA TYR A 352 -28.80 -3.65 17.05
C TYR A 352 -27.35 -4.01 16.74
N GLY A 353 -26.49 -3.05 16.44
CA GLY A 353 -25.11 -3.33 16.06
C GLY A 353 -24.26 -2.09 15.84
N SER A 354 -23.12 -2.28 15.22
CA SER A 354 -22.18 -1.20 14.84
C SER A 354 -21.91 -1.29 13.35
N PRO A 355 -22.80 -0.80 12.51
CA PRO A 355 -22.63 -0.86 11.06
C PRO A 355 -21.55 0.11 10.58
N TYR A 356 -20.86 -0.26 9.52
CA TYR A 356 -19.95 0.57 8.75
C TYR A 356 -20.58 0.94 7.42
N ILE A 357 -20.42 2.19 7.00
CA ILE A 357 -20.92 2.67 5.71
C ILE A 357 -19.81 3.40 4.96
N PHE A 358 -19.58 3.03 3.73
CA PHE A 358 -18.85 3.83 2.74
C PHE A 358 -19.80 4.22 1.62
N MET A 359 -19.69 5.46 1.17
CA MET A 359 -20.48 5.98 0.06
C MET A 359 -19.65 6.99 -0.73
N GLY A 360 -19.73 6.89 -2.07
CA GLY A 360 -19.30 7.93 -2.99
C GLY A 360 -20.49 8.63 -3.64
N ALA A 361 -20.42 9.93 -3.87
CA ALA A 361 -21.45 10.71 -4.55
C ALA A 361 -20.88 11.91 -5.31
N SER A 362 -21.64 12.40 -6.30
CA SER A 362 -21.26 13.55 -7.13
C SER A 362 -21.30 14.90 -6.38
N SER A 363 -22.13 15.02 -5.32
CA SER A 363 -22.19 16.19 -4.48
C SER A 363 -22.26 15.83 -2.99
N LYS A 364 -21.94 16.79 -2.10
CA LYS A 364 -22.06 16.60 -0.66
C LYS A 364 -23.51 16.40 -0.24
N GLU A 365 -24.43 17.17 -0.79
CA GLU A 365 -25.86 17.06 -0.48
C GLU A 365 -26.38 15.66 -0.78
N LEU A 366 -26.05 15.13 -1.96
CA LEU A 366 -26.43 13.78 -2.37
C LEU A 366 -25.79 12.71 -1.46
N LEU A 367 -24.49 12.88 -1.14
CA LEU A 367 -23.77 11.99 -0.22
C LEU A 367 -24.50 11.86 1.12
N TYR A 368 -24.76 12.98 1.79
CA TYR A 368 -25.40 12.96 3.12
C TYR A 368 -26.87 12.54 3.06
N GLN A 369 -27.59 12.85 1.96
CA GLN A 369 -28.94 12.35 1.74
C GLN A 369 -28.98 10.81 1.67
N GLN A 370 -28.12 10.22 0.87
CA GLN A 370 -28.03 8.78 0.68
C GLN A 370 -27.48 8.07 1.93
N MET A 371 -26.45 8.62 2.57
CA MET A 371 -25.95 8.12 3.85
C MET A 371 -27.03 8.11 4.93
N THR A 372 -27.80 9.20 5.07
CA THR A 372 -28.92 9.29 6.01
C THR A 372 -29.97 8.23 5.71
N SER A 373 -30.30 7.99 4.45
CA SER A 373 -31.24 6.93 4.04
C SER A 373 -30.77 5.53 4.44
N LEU A 374 -29.46 5.24 4.32
CA LEU A 374 -28.88 4.00 4.81
C LEU A 374 -28.89 3.91 6.33
N LEU A 375 -28.55 5.01 7.04
CA LEU A 375 -28.58 5.07 8.49
C LEU A 375 -30.00 4.87 9.06
N GLU A 376 -31.05 5.30 8.36
CA GLU A 376 -32.43 5.04 8.74
C GLU A 376 -32.76 3.54 8.68
N LYS A 377 -32.19 2.81 7.72
CA LYS A 377 -32.45 1.39 7.54
C LYS A 377 -31.85 0.49 8.61
N ILE A 378 -30.74 0.87 9.21
CA ILE A 378 -30.12 0.08 10.28
C ILE A 378 -30.90 0.16 11.61
N ASN A 379 -31.88 1.03 11.70
CA ASN A 379 -32.78 1.15 12.86
C ASN A 379 -34.06 0.32 12.74
N GLN A 380 -34.31 -0.27 11.59
CA GLN A 380 -35.49 -1.07 11.32
C GLN A 380 -35.21 -2.55 11.57
#